data_67a30addc8db7385d330e06066f7221b
#
_entry.id   67a30addc8db7385d330e06066f7221b
#
_cell.length_a   1.000
_cell.length_b   1.000
_cell.length_c   1.000
_cell.angle_alpha   90.00
_cell.angle_beta   90.00
_cell.angle_gamma   90.00
#
_symmetry.space_group_name_H-M   'P 1'
#
loop_
_entity.id
_entity.type
_entity.pdbx_description
1 polymer ?
#
loop_
_entity_poly.entity_id
_entity_poly.type
_entity_poly.pdbx_seq_one_letter_code
_entity_poly.pdbx_strand_id
1 'polypeptide(L)'
;MDIKQTYNEWLENAVEDKDLKAELESIKNNEDEIYDRFYTALKFGTAGLRGIIGAGTNRMNIYVVRQATQGLANYVLKKYGNGSVAISHDSRIKADLFMNEAARVLAANGIKVYITSELQPTPVLSYLVRYFKCQAGIMVTASHNPAAYNGYKAYGEDGCQMTDVAANTVYDEISKLDMFKDVKIADFDEAVKSGMIEYVDESVYDTYLEKVMEQQVNPGVCKGADLKVVYTPLNGTGNKLVRKVLGKIGVNDVVVVPEQELPDGNFTTCPYPNPEIKEALAKGLELCEKEQPDLLLATDPDADRVGIAVKDYDGSYRLISGNEDGVMLTNYILSCKKASGKLPEKPVVVKTIVTTKLINKLCEKYGCELKNVLTGFKYIGEVILNLEKKHEENRYLFGFEESYGYLSGTYVRDKDAVVASMLVCEMAAYYKKQGKSLAEVIDGLYEEFGYYLNKTYSFEFGGAAGMHKMADIMTAVRDNTPKSIAGYDVVKVSDYFLRKETDVATGSVTNIDLPKSNVIALHLADDNAVIIRPSGTEPKIKLYITSVGKDKDNAAKICEKLVVASKEILGIE
;
A
#
# COMPACT_ATOMS: atom_id res chain seq x y z
N MET A 1 -30.81 6.44 9.72
CA MET A 1 -31.24 6.41 8.30
C MET A 1 -32.35 5.37 8.19
N ASP A 2 -33.49 5.70 7.61
CA ASP A 2 -34.52 4.69 7.32
C ASP A 2 -34.11 3.93 6.06
N ILE A 3 -33.71 2.69 6.24
CA ILE A 3 -33.14 1.85 5.16
C ILE A 3 -34.13 1.67 4.01
N LYS A 4 -35.41 1.44 4.32
CA LYS A 4 -36.44 1.21 3.31
C LYS A 4 -36.76 2.49 2.53
N GLN A 5 -36.77 3.63 3.22
CA GLN A 5 -36.91 4.93 2.57
C GLN A 5 -35.73 5.21 1.64
N THR A 6 -34.49 5.01 2.10
CA THR A 6 -33.29 5.20 1.28
C THR A 6 -33.26 4.28 0.06
N TYR A 7 -33.64 3.00 0.22
CA TYR A 7 -33.77 2.09 -0.91
C TYR A 7 -34.78 2.59 -1.95
N ASN A 8 -35.95 3.08 -1.51
CA ASN A 8 -36.97 3.62 -2.43
C ASN A 8 -36.48 4.89 -3.15
N GLU A 9 -35.79 5.79 -2.45
CA GLU A 9 -35.14 6.95 -3.06
C GLU A 9 -34.14 6.55 -4.16
N TRP A 10 -33.39 5.48 -3.92
CA TRP A 10 -32.48 4.94 -4.93
C TRP A 10 -33.18 4.33 -6.14
N LEU A 11 -34.30 3.61 -5.94
CA LEU A 11 -35.12 3.09 -7.04
C LEU A 11 -35.64 4.19 -7.97
N GLU A 12 -35.99 5.35 -7.40
CA GLU A 12 -36.51 6.49 -8.13
C GLU A 12 -35.45 7.31 -8.84
N ASN A 13 -34.26 7.49 -8.21
CA ASN A 13 -33.25 8.45 -8.65
C ASN A 13 -32.02 7.80 -9.30
N ALA A 14 -31.68 6.55 -9.01
CA ALA A 14 -30.51 5.87 -9.58
C ALA A 14 -30.80 5.29 -10.97
N VAL A 15 -31.10 6.14 -11.95
CA VAL A 15 -31.60 5.75 -13.27
C VAL A 15 -30.57 5.83 -14.40
N GLU A 16 -29.43 6.49 -14.17
CA GLU A 16 -28.43 6.71 -15.22
C GLU A 16 -27.63 5.44 -15.54
N ASP A 17 -27.28 4.64 -14.54
CA ASP A 17 -26.62 3.34 -14.72
C ASP A 17 -27.70 2.23 -14.74
N LYS A 18 -27.92 1.65 -15.93
CA LYS A 18 -28.97 0.62 -16.14
C LYS A 18 -28.69 -0.64 -15.32
N ASP A 19 -27.42 -0.97 -15.08
CA ASP A 19 -27.03 -2.14 -14.29
C ASP A 19 -27.46 -1.97 -12.84
N LEU A 20 -27.24 -0.77 -12.27
CA LEU A 20 -27.66 -0.45 -10.89
C LEU A 20 -29.17 -0.51 -10.73
N LYS A 21 -29.92 -0.01 -11.72
CA LYS A 21 -31.38 -0.07 -11.70
C LYS A 21 -31.89 -1.50 -11.72
N ALA A 22 -31.36 -2.33 -12.61
CA ALA A 22 -31.71 -3.75 -12.68
C ALA A 22 -31.36 -4.49 -11.38
N GLU A 23 -30.23 -4.17 -10.79
CA GLU A 23 -29.78 -4.73 -9.52
C GLU A 23 -30.72 -4.35 -8.36
N LEU A 24 -31.12 -3.07 -8.25
CA LEU A 24 -32.11 -2.60 -7.26
C LEU A 24 -33.45 -3.32 -7.40
N GLU A 25 -33.95 -3.46 -8.62
CA GLU A 25 -35.21 -4.17 -8.89
C GLU A 25 -35.10 -5.65 -8.49
N SER A 26 -33.95 -6.29 -8.70
CA SER A 26 -33.73 -7.72 -8.39
C SER A 26 -33.77 -8.02 -6.90
N ILE A 27 -33.37 -7.08 -6.05
CA ILE A 27 -33.31 -7.26 -4.57
C ILE A 27 -34.59 -6.80 -3.86
N LYS A 28 -35.62 -6.33 -4.58
CA LYS A 28 -36.85 -5.73 -4.02
C LYS A 28 -37.49 -6.52 -2.89
N ASN A 29 -37.41 -7.84 -2.94
CA ASN A 29 -38.01 -8.75 -1.95
C ASN A 29 -36.97 -9.41 -1.03
N ASN A 30 -35.72 -8.94 -1.03
CA ASN A 30 -34.66 -9.46 -0.22
C ASN A 30 -34.23 -8.41 0.83
N GLU A 31 -34.82 -8.50 2.03
CA GLU A 31 -34.58 -7.54 3.11
C GLU A 31 -33.13 -7.55 3.60
N ASP A 32 -32.44 -8.70 3.60
CA ASP A 32 -31.06 -8.83 4.02
C ASP A 32 -30.12 -8.12 3.04
N GLU A 33 -30.34 -8.27 1.73
CA GLU A 33 -29.59 -7.56 0.68
C GLU A 33 -29.84 -6.05 0.74
N ILE A 34 -31.11 -5.63 0.94
CA ILE A 34 -31.42 -4.20 1.12
C ILE A 34 -30.73 -3.66 2.37
N TYR A 35 -30.76 -4.40 3.48
CA TYR A 35 -30.09 -3.99 4.70
C TYR A 35 -28.59 -3.82 4.47
N ASP A 36 -27.89 -4.83 3.92
CA ASP A 36 -26.44 -4.81 3.71
C ASP A 36 -25.98 -3.66 2.79
N ARG A 37 -26.80 -3.27 1.83
CA ARG A 37 -26.48 -2.20 0.87
C ARG A 37 -26.77 -0.79 1.39
N PHE A 38 -27.68 -0.63 2.38
CA PHE A 38 -28.21 0.66 2.79
C PHE A 38 -28.10 0.96 4.29
N TYR A 39 -27.59 0.03 5.14
CA TYR A 39 -27.49 0.26 6.59
C TYR A 39 -26.50 1.39 6.95
N THR A 40 -25.55 1.68 6.07
CA THR A 40 -24.55 2.73 6.22
C THR A 40 -24.13 3.29 4.87
N ALA A 41 -23.44 4.42 4.85
CA ALA A 41 -22.73 4.90 3.69
C ALA A 41 -21.26 4.44 3.75
N LEU A 42 -20.60 4.27 2.59
CA LEU A 42 -19.16 4.06 2.52
C LEU A 42 -18.47 5.23 3.21
N LYS A 43 -17.63 4.93 4.19
CA LYS A 43 -16.86 5.95 4.90
C LYS A 43 -15.66 6.35 4.05
N PHE A 44 -15.46 7.66 3.92
CA PHE A 44 -14.21 8.21 3.40
C PHE A 44 -13.12 8.05 4.48
N GLY A 45 -12.61 6.81 4.61
CA GLY A 45 -11.72 6.39 5.70
C GLY A 45 -10.40 7.18 5.72
N THR A 46 -9.28 6.49 5.86
CA THR A 46 -7.94 7.12 5.85
C THR A 46 -7.53 7.62 4.45
N ALA A 47 -8.32 8.52 3.84
CA ALA A 47 -8.16 9.16 2.54
C ALA A 47 -8.70 8.37 1.34
N GLY A 48 -9.92 7.87 1.43
CA GLY A 48 -10.60 7.29 0.27
C GLY A 48 -11.75 6.35 0.62
N LEU A 49 -12.42 5.88 -0.42
CA LEU A 49 -13.49 4.90 -0.37
C LEU A 49 -12.97 3.53 -0.82
N ARG A 50 -13.51 2.47 -0.27
CA ARG A 50 -13.34 1.11 -0.76
C ARG A 50 -14.57 0.29 -0.44
N GLY A 51 -15.11 -0.42 -1.44
CA GLY A 51 -16.30 -1.24 -1.27
C GLY A 51 -16.54 -2.17 -2.44
N ILE A 52 -17.51 -3.05 -2.27
CA ILE A 52 -18.03 -3.91 -3.34
C ILE A 52 -18.74 -3.03 -4.39
N ILE A 53 -18.53 -3.33 -5.67
CA ILE A 53 -19.22 -2.65 -6.78
C ILE A 53 -20.70 -3.05 -6.75
N GLY A 54 -21.62 -2.08 -6.89
CA GLY A 54 -23.05 -2.35 -6.95
C GLY A 54 -23.92 -1.20 -6.50
N ALA A 55 -25.22 -1.42 -6.47
CA ALA A 55 -26.21 -0.44 -6.05
C ALA A 55 -26.29 -0.32 -4.53
N GLY A 56 -26.35 0.91 -4.02
CA GLY A 56 -26.51 1.21 -2.60
C GLY A 56 -25.49 2.20 -2.06
N THR A 57 -25.78 2.76 -0.89
CA THR A 57 -24.90 3.72 -0.20
C THR A 57 -23.63 3.06 0.36
N ASN A 58 -23.68 1.76 0.66
CA ASN A 58 -22.56 0.94 1.13
C ASN A 58 -21.88 0.16 -0.01
N ARG A 59 -21.89 0.71 -1.23
CA ARG A 59 -21.34 0.11 -2.45
C ARG A 59 -20.57 1.15 -3.26
N MET A 60 -19.61 0.68 -4.08
CA MET A 60 -18.94 1.51 -5.08
C MET A 60 -19.80 1.59 -6.35
N ASN A 61 -20.20 2.79 -6.72
CA ASN A 61 -20.98 3.09 -7.92
C ASN A 61 -20.80 4.55 -8.32
N ILE A 62 -21.38 4.93 -9.47
CA ILE A 62 -21.24 6.29 -10.02
C ILE A 62 -21.76 7.39 -9.07
N TYR A 63 -22.84 7.16 -8.34
CA TYR A 63 -23.41 8.17 -7.43
C TYR A 63 -22.52 8.40 -6.21
N VAL A 64 -21.97 7.34 -5.62
CA VAL A 64 -21.03 7.42 -4.49
C VAL A 64 -19.72 8.08 -4.92
N VAL A 65 -19.20 7.75 -6.12
CA VAL A 65 -18.00 8.40 -6.68
C VAL A 65 -18.25 9.88 -6.93
N ARG A 66 -19.38 10.23 -7.54
CA ARG A 66 -19.78 11.62 -7.80
C ARG A 66 -19.90 12.43 -6.51
N GLN A 67 -20.57 11.89 -5.48
CA GLN A 67 -20.73 12.55 -4.19
C GLN A 67 -19.38 12.79 -3.51
N ALA A 68 -18.51 11.77 -3.49
CA ALA A 68 -17.16 11.89 -2.95
C ALA A 68 -16.35 12.95 -3.69
N THR A 69 -16.45 12.98 -5.01
CA THR A 69 -15.74 13.95 -5.85
C THR A 69 -16.28 15.37 -5.69
N GLN A 70 -17.61 15.54 -5.50
CA GLN A 70 -18.17 16.87 -5.18
C GLN A 70 -17.65 17.38 -3.83
N GLY A 71 -17.54 16.51 -2.82
CA GLY A 71 -16.92 16.86 -1.54
C GLY A 71 -15.45 17.26 -1.69
N LEU A 72 -14.69 16.53 -2.50
CA LEU A 72 -13.31 16.89 -2.82
C LEU A 72 -13.23 18.22 -3.57
N ALA A 73 -14.11 18.47 -4.55
CA ALA A 73 -14.19 19.74 -5.28
C ALA A 73 -14.46 20.91 -4.33
N ASN A 74 -15.42 20.76 -3.41
CA ASN A 74 -15.72 21.76 -2.40
C ASN A 74 -14.50 22.06 -1.50
N TYR A 75 -13.78 21.03 -1.08
CA TYR A 75 -12.54 21.17 -0.31
C TYR A 75 -11.47 21.94 -1.10
N VAL A 76 -11.23 21.58 -2.36
CA VAL A 76 -10.23 22.24 -3.23
C VAL A 76 -10.58 23.72 -3.41
N LEU A 77 -11.83 24.04 -3.74
CA LEU A 77 -12.28 25.41 -3.93
C LEU A 77 -12.23 26.24 -2.67
N LYS A 78 -12.60 25.68 -1.51
CA LYS A 78 -12.53 26.38 -0.22
C LYS A 78 -11.10 26.66 0.21
N LYS A 79 -10.19 25.72 -0.02
CA LYS A 79 -8.79 25.86 0.44
C LYS A 79 -7.94 26.71 -0.51
N TYR A 80 -8.16 26.58 -1.82
CA TYR A 80 -7.28 27.15 -2.84
C TYR A 80 -7.96 28.19 -3.74
N GLY A 81 -9.29 28.30 -3.70
CA GLY A 81 -10.07 29.21 -4.57
C GLY A 81 -10.30 28.66 -5.99
N ASN A 82 -9.29 28.05 -6.57
CA ASN A 82 -9.32 27.32 -7.84
C ASN A 82 -8.32 26.16 -7.77
N GLY A 83 -8.20 25.38 -8.84
CA GLY A 83 -7.17 24.34 -8.87
C GLY A 83 -7.28 23.39 -10.04
N SER A 84 -6.42 22.39 -9.97
CA SER A 84 -6.41 21.25 -10.87
C SER A 84 -6.31 19.94 -10.10
N VAL A 85 -6.78 18.85 -10.72
CA VAL A 85 -6.76 17.50 -10.14
C VAL A 85 -6.27 16.52 -11.18
N ALA A 86 -5.34 15.64 -10.83
CA ALA A 86 -4.93 14.52 -11.65
C ALA A 86 -5.74 13.27 -11.29
N ILE A 87 -6.17 12.48 -12.27
CA ILE A 87 -6.91 11.24 -12.04
C ILE A 87 -6.30 10.11 -12.86
N SER A 88 -6.18 8.94 -12.23
CA SER A 88 -5.77 7.69 -12.84
C SER A 88 -6.60 6.52 -12.33
N HIS A 89 -6.49 5.37 -12.99
CA HIS A 89 -7.21 4.15 -12.61
C HIS A 89 -6.37 2.89 -12.87
N ASP A 90 -6.75 1.80 -12.20
CA ASP A 90 -6.21 0.47 -12.44
C ASP A 90 -7.06 -0.37 -13.42
N SER A 91 -6.80 -1.68 -13.49
CA SER A 91 -7.47 -2.61 -14.41
C SER A 91 -8.86 -3.08 -13.96
N ARG A 92 -9.37 -2.63 -12.82
CA ARG A 92 -10.61 -3.12 -12.22
C ARG A 92 -11.85 -2.78 -13.03
N ILE A 93 -12.89 -3.61 -12.87
CA ILE A 93 -14.20 -3.39 -13.48
C ILE A 93 -14.71 -1.99 -13.11
N LYS A 94 -15.23 -1.24 -14.10
CA LYS A 94 -15.76 0.13 -13.97
C LYS A 94 -14.73 1.17 -13.48
N ALA A 95 -13.43 0.89 -13.48
CA ALA A 95 -12.45 1.86 -13.00
C ALA A 95 -12.33 3.08 -13.93
N ASP A 96 -12.36 2.87 -15.24
CA ASP A 96 -12.43 3.90 -16.27
C ASP A 96 -13.72 4.74 -16.18
N LEU A 97 -14.86 4.09 -15.96
CA LEU A 97 -16.15 4.77 -15.75
C LEU A 97 -16.08 5.69 -14.52
N PHE A 98 -15.55 5.19 -13.38
CA PHE A 98 -15.45 5.98 -12.16
C PHE A 98 -14.47 7.15 -12.30
N MET A 99 -13.37 6.96 -13.05
CA MET A 99 -12.46 8.04 -13.40
C MET A 99 -13.18 9.14 -14.20
N ASN A 100 -13.93 8.77 -15.23
CA ASN A 100 -14.66 9.71 -16.08
C ASN A 100 -15.75 10.46 -15.29
N GLU A 101 -16.47 9.77 -14.41
CA GLU A 101 -17.48 10.40 -13.56
C GLU A 101 -16.86 11.39 -12.56
N ALA A 102 -15.72 11.08 -11.98
CA ALA A 102 -14.97 12.01 -11.14
C ALA A 102 -14.51 13.24 -11.95
N ALA A 103 -14.01 13.04 -13.16
CA ALA A 103 -13.58 14.13 -14.04
C ALA A 103 -14.75 15.08 -14.40
N ARG A 104 -15.92 14.52 -14.70
CA ARG A 104 -17.15 15.30 -15.00
C ARG A 104 -17.56 16.19 -13.84
N VAL A 105 -17.51 15.68 -12.61
CA VAL A 105 -17.86 16.46 -11.41
C VAL A 105 -16.88 17.60 -11.19
N LEU A 106 -15.58 17.35 -11.28
CA LEU A 106 -14.54 18.38 -11.12
C LEU A 106 -14.67 19.48 -12.19
N ALA A 107 -14.84 19.08 -13.45
CA ALA A 107 -15.03 20.02 -14.57
C ALA A 107 -16.25 20.91 -14.37
N ALA A 108 -17.39 20.34 -13.91
CA ALA A 108 -18.62 21.10 -13.61
C ALA A 108 -18.45 22.12 -12.47
N ASN A 109 -17.46 21.94 -11.62
CA ASN A 109 -17.09 22.86 -10.54
C ASN A 109 -15.95 23.84 -10.93
N GLY A 110 -15.57 23.89 -12.24
CA GLY A 110 -14.55 24.79 -12.73
C GLY A 110 -13.11 24.38 -12.37
N ILE A 111 -12.90 23.12 -11.99
CA ILE A 111 -11.58 22.58 -11.64
C ILE A 111 -11.00 21.88 -12.88
N LYS A 112 -9.79 22.28 -13.29
CA LYS A 112 -9.05 21.64 -14.39
C LYS A 112 -8.71 20.20 -14.04
N VAL A 113 -8.88 19.28 -14.98
CA VAL A 113 -8.64 17.84 -14.74
C VAL A 113 -7.63 17.31 -15.73
N TYR A 114 -6.62 16.59 -15.23
CA TYR A 114 -5.70 15.79 -16.02
C TYR A 114 -6.03 14.31 -15.81
N ILE A 115 -6.42 13.60 -16.88
CA ILE A 115 -6.77 12.17 -16.82
C ILE A 115 -5.79 11.34 -17.64
N THR A 116 -5.51 10.12 -17.20
CA THR A 116 -4.71 9.18 -18.00
C THR A 116 -5.55 8.59 -19.13
N SER A 117 -4.96 8.39 -20.30
CA SER A 117 -5.65 7.80 -21.47
C SER A 117 -5.81 6.28 -21.35
N GLU A 118 -5.03 5.65 -20.48
CA GLU A 118 -5.07 4.23 -20.15
C GLU A 118 -4.76 4.04 -18.67
N LEU A 119 -4.96 2.82 -18.17
CA LEU A 119 -4.62 2.46 -16.81
C LEU A 119 -3.14 2.72 -16.51
N GLN A 120 -2.84 3.29 -15.34
CA GLN A 120 -1.49 3.63 -14.90
C GLN A 120 -1.26 3.24 -13.44
N PRO A 121 -0.01 2.94 -13.06
CA PRO A 121 0.38 2.69 -11.67
C PRO A 121 0.01 3.81 -10.69
N THR A 122 -0.31 3.45 -9.47
CA THR A 122 -0.52 4.42 -8.37
C THR A 122 0.63 5.44 -8.22
N PRO A 123 1.93 5.06 -8.28
CA PRO A 123 3.02 6.05 -8.23
C PRO A 123 3.01 7.03 -9.41
N VAL A 124 2.50 6.65 -10.57
CA VAL A 124 2.34 7.60 -11.69
C VAL A 124 1.36 8.69 -11.30
N LEU A 125 0.22 8.37 -10.66
CA LEU A 125 -0.69 9.41 -10.17
C LEU A 125 0.01 10.36 -9.19
N SER A 126 0.75 9.84 -8.21
CA SER A 126 1.53 10.66 -7.29
C SER A 126 2.48 11.60 -8.04
N TYR A 127 3.13 11.09 -9.09
CA TYR A 127 3.99 11.87 -9.97
C TYR A 127 3.23 12.96 -10.74
N LEU A 128 2.07 12.63 -11.33
CA LEU A 128 1.26 13.58 -12.09
C LEU A 128 0.78 14.76 -11.24
N VAL A 129 0.35 14.49 -9.98
CA VAL A 129 -0.03 15.55 -9.03
C VAL A 129 1.12 16.56 -8.85
N ARG A 130 2.34 16.07 -8.67
CA ARG A 130 3.52 16.90 -8.49
C ARG A 130 3.96 17.58 -9.79
N TYR A 131 3.95 16.86 -10.89
CA TYR A 131 4.37 17.35 -12.21
C TYR A 131 3.50 18.52 -12.69
N PHE A 132 2.17 18.35 -12.63
CA PHE A 132 1.22 19.40 -12.99
C PHE A 132 0.92 20.39 -11.86
N LYS A 133 1.52 20.20 -10.68
CA LYS A 133 1.27 21.01 -9.47
C LYS A 133 -0.23 21.06 -9.12
N CYS A 134 -0.89 19.91 -9.20
CA CYS A 134 -2.30 19.80 -8.87
C CYS A 134 -2.54 19.99 -7.37
N GLN A 135 -3.73 20.49 -7.01
CA GLN A 135 -4.15 20.66 -5.62
C GLN A 135 -4.61 19.34 -4.99
N ALA A 136 -4.99 18.38 -5.82
CA ALA A 136 -5.36 17.04 -5.39
C ALA A 136 -5.12 16.00 -6.50
N GLY A 137 -5.20 14.73 -6.14
CA GLY A 137 -5.21 13.60 -7.06
C GLY A 137 -6.23 12.56 -6.68
N ILE A 138 -6.67 11.75 -7.64
CA ILE A 138 -7.58 10.64 -7.44
C ILE A 138 -7.01 9.40 -8.11
N MET A 139 -6.87 8.30 -7.35
CA MET A 139 -6.57 6.99 -7.91
C MET A 139 -7.78 6.07 -7.73
N VAL A 140 -8.36 5.62 -8.84
CA VAL A 140 -9.47 4.67 -8.82
C VAL A 140 -8.90 3.26 -8.80
N THR A 141 -8.88 2.67 -7.62
CA THR A 141 -8.31 1.33 -7.36
C THR A 141 -8.78 0.78 -6.02
N ALA A 142 -8.86 -0.54 -5.91
CA ALA A 142 -8.96 -1.24 -4.63
C ALA A 142 -7.66 -2.04 -4.34
N SER A 143 -6.53 -1.67 -4.96
CA SER A 143 -5.22 -2.34 -4.81
C SER A 143 -5.35 -3.86 -5.08
N HIS A 144 -4.99 -4.71 -4.16
CA HIS A 144 -4.99 -6.17 -4.26
C HIS A 144 -6.29 -6.86 -3.78
N ASN A 145 -7.37 -6.11 -3.53
CA ASN A 145 -8.65 -6.71 -3.14
C ASN A 145 -9.24 -7.56 -4.28
N PRO A 146 -10.17 -8.50 -4.00
CA PRO A 146 -10.88 -9.28 -5.02
C PRO A 146 -11.57 -8.44 -6.08
N ALA A 147 -11.91 -9.04 -7.22
CA ALA A 147 -12.53 -8.41 -8.39
C ALA A 147 -13.84 -7.67 -8.07
N ALA A 148 -14.61 -8.15 -7.10
CA ALA A 148 -15.87 -7.52 -6.68
C ALA A 148 -15.69 -6.11 -6.09
N TYR A 149 -14.45 -5.72 -5.69
CA TYR A 149 -14.16 -4.44 -5.06
C TYR A 149 -13.64 -3.42 -6.06
N ASN A 150 -13.98 -2.16 -5.82
CA ASN A 150 -13.28 -1.00 -6.35
C ASN A 150 -13.10 0.04 -5.25
N GLY A 151 -12.38 1.12 -5.54
CA GLY A 151 -12.09 2.15 -4.56
C GLY A 151 -11.72 3.49 -5.21
N TYR A 152 -11.52 4.46 -4.35
CA TYR A 152 -11.21 5.84 -4.70
C TYR A 152 -10.23 6.36 -3.66
N LYS A 153 -8.96 6.48 -3.99
CA LYS A 153 -7.92 7.04 -3.11
C LYS A 153 -7.73 8.52 -3.44
N ALA A 154 -7.74 9.40 -2.44
CA ALA A 154 -7.51 10.83 -2.59
C ALA A 154 -6.10 11.23 -2.15
N TYR A 155 -5.45 12.06 -2.97
CA TYR A 155 -4.08 12.55 -2.79
C TYR A 155 -4.08 14.06 -2.61
N GLY A 156 -3.16 14.57 -1.80
CA GLY A 156 -2.91 16.00 -1.61
C GLY A 156 -1.97 16.59 -2.65
N GLU A 157 -1.76 17.91 -2.58
CA GLU A 157 -0.90 18.68 -3.49
C GLU A 157 0.59 18.24 -3.49
N ASP A 158 1.02 17.56 -2.45
CA ASP A 158 2.36 16.98 -2.32
C ASP A 158 2.54 15.63 -3.04
N GLY A 159 1.44 15.10 -3.61
CA GLY A 159 1.42 13.78 -4.24
C GLY A 159 1.35 12.62 -3.24
N CYS A 160 1.15 12.89 -1.95
CA CYS A 160 0.93 11.87 -0.93
C CYS A 160 -0.56 11.59 -0.76
N GLN A 161 -0.93 10.37 -0.40
CA GLN A 161 -2.29 10.10 0.03
C GLN A 161 -2.67 11.04 1.20
N MET A 162 -3.87 11.63 1.16
CA MET A 162 -4.26 12.69 2.11
C MET A 162 -4.09 12.22 3.56
N THR A 163 -3.57 13.12 4.40
CA THR A 163 -3.51 12.92 5.86
C THR A 163 -4.91 12.91 6.47
N ASP A 164 -5.03 12.39 7.69
CA ASP A 164 -6.31 12.29 8.39
C ASP A 164 -7.04 13.64 8.53
N VAL A 165 -6.30 14.74 8.72
CA VAL A 165 -6.88 16.08 8.82
C VAL A 165 -7.54 16.51 7.49
N ALA A 166 -6.84 16.34 6.38
CA ALA A 166 -7.37 16.67 5.06
C ALA A 166 -8.53 15.74 4.69
N ALA A 167 -8.39 14.43 4.92
CA ALA A 167 -9.42 13.43 4.65
C ALA A 167 -10.71 13.71 5.44
N ASN A 168 -10.60 14.04 6.72
CA ASN A 168 -11.77 14.40 7.53
C ASN A 168 -12.44 15.68 7.03
N THR A 169 -11.67 16.69 6.58
CA THR A 169 -12.24 17.90 6.00
C THR A 169 -13.02 17.59 4.72
N VAL A 170 -12.49 16.71 3.86
CA VAL A 170 -13.21 16.23 2.65
C VAL A 170 -14.48 15.47 3.04
N TYR A 171 -14.39 14.58 4.04
CA TYR A 171 -15.54 13.83 4.55
C TYR A 171 -16.65 14.74 5.10
N ASP A 172 -16.28 15.81 5.82
CA ASP A 172 -17.24 16.80 6.30
C ASP A 172 -17.97 17.52 5.16
N GLU A 173 -17.31 17.72 4.02
CA GLU A 173 -17.98 18.27 2.83
C GLU A 173 -18.89 17.22 2.17
N ILE A 174 -18.46 15.95 2.06
CA ILE A 174 -19.26 14.84 1.51
C ILE A 174 -20.55 14.66 2.32
N SER A 175 -20.46 14.68 3.66
CA SER A 175 -21.58 14.38 4.56
C SER A 175 -22.72 15.42 4.52
N LYS A 176 -22.48 16.60 3.94
CA LYS A 176 -23.49 17.66 3.77
C LYS A 176 -24.30 17.51 2.47
N LEU A 177 -23.88 16.65 1.55
CA LEU A 177 -24.43 16.57 0.20
C LEU A 177 -25.54 15.52 0.09
N ASP A 178 -26.62 15.90 -0.55
CA ASP A 178 -27.56 14.96 -1.17
C ASP A 178 -26.95 14.50 -2.51
N MET A 179 -26.69 13.20 -2.64
CA MET A 179 -25.98 12.65 -3.80
C MET A 179 -26.72 12.80 -5.13
N PHE A 180 -28.04 12.98 -5.09
CA PHE A 180 -28.87 13.13 -6.29
C PHE A 180 -29.16 14.59 -6.66
N LYS A 181 -29.04 15.55 -5.70
CA LYS A 181 -29.45 16.94 -5.92
C LYS A 181 -28.28 17.93 -5.91
N ASP A 182 -27.24 17.67 -5.09
CA ASP A 182 -26.20 18.66 -4.83
C ASP A 182 -24.92 18.45 -5.66
N VAL A 183 -24.87 17.36 -6.45
CA VAL A 183 -23.72 17.03 -7.28
C VAL A 183 -23.86 17.66 -8.67
N LYS A 184 -22.87 18.44 -9.06
CA LYS A 184 -22.78 19.05 -10.40
C LYS A 184 -22.04 18.12 -11.35
N ILE A 185 -22.56 17.97 -12.58
CA ILE A 185 -21.99 17.06 -13.58
C ILE A 185 -21.89 17.79 -14.91
N ALA A 186 -20.71 17.82 -15.51
CA ALA A 186 -20.50 18.32 -16.86
C ALA A 186 -20.74 17.24 -17.92
N ASP A 187 -21.02 17.67 -19.15
CA ASP A 187 -20.86 16.79 -20.30
C ASP A 187 -19.38 16.50 -20.52
N PHE A 188 -19.03 15.22 -20.65
CA PHE A 188 -17.63 14.79 -20.73
C PHE A 188 -16.93 15.30 -22.00
N ASP A 189 -17.61 15.14 -23.17
CA ASP A 189 -17.03 15.50 -24.46
C ASP A 189 -16.86 17.02 -24.58
N GLU A 190 -17.83 17.80 -24.10
CA GLU A 190 -17.73 19.26 -24.06
C GLU A 190 -16.64 19.73 -23.09
N ALA A 191 -16.44 19.05 -21.95
CA ALA A 191 -15.37 19.36 -21.02
C ALA A 191 -13.97 19.05 -21.62
N VAL A 192 -13.86 17.99 -22.41
CA VAL A 192 -12.62 17.69 -23.17
C VAL A 192 -12.40 18.72 -24.27
N LYS A 193 -13.40 19.05 -25.07
CA LYS A 193 -13.27 20.07 -26.13
C LYS A 193 -12.91 21.45 -25.60
N SER A 194 -13.43 21.83 -24.46
CA SER A 194 -13.09 23.12 -23.81
C SER A 194 -11.73 23.11 -23.12
N GLY A 195 -11.08 21.96 -23.02
CA GLY A 195 -9.83 21.78 -22.32
C GLY A 195 -9.96 21.79 -20.80
N MET A 196 -11.16 21.69 -20.22
CA MET A 196 -11.34 21.48 -18.77
C MET A 196 -10.92 20.09 -18.34
N ILE A 197 -11.12 19.08 -19.19
CA ILE A 197 -10.54 17.74 -19.04
C ILE A 197 -9.48 17.57 -20.12
N GLU A 198 -8.29 17.18 -19.74
CA GLU A 198 -7.14 16.98 -20.62
C GLU A 198 -6.51 15.61 -20.39
N TYR A 199 -6.26 14.90 -21.47
CA TYR A 199 -5.51 13.65 -21.41
C TYR A 199 -4.03 13.93 -21.22
N VAL A 200 -3.41 13.19 -20.30
CA VAL A 200 -1.97 13.26 -20.05
C VAL A 200 -1.22 12.72 -21.27
N ASP A 201 -0.26 13.51 -21.76
CA ASP A 201 0.60 13.12 -22.88
C ASP A 201 1.56 11.99 -22.47
N GLU A 202 1.79 11.03 -23.37
CA GLU A 202 2.65 9.87 -23.09
C GLU A 202 4.09 10.25 -22.72
N SER A 203 4.60 11.38 -23.20
CA SER A 203 5.93 11.85 -22.85
C SER A 203 6.10 12.15 -21.36
N VAL A 204 5.01 12.43 -20.66
CA VAL A 204 5.04 12.64 -19.19
C VAL A 204 5.41 11.34 -18.46
N TYR A 205 4.98 10.18 -18.97
CA TYR A 205 5.37 8.88 -18.41
C TYR A 205 6.86 8.57 -18.66
N ASP A 206 7.43 9.09 -19.74
CA ASP A 206 8.88 8.99 -19.96
C ASP A 206 9.66 9.83 -18.95
N THR A 207 9.18 11.03 -18.60
CA THR A 207 9.80 11.84 -17.54
C THR A 207 9.70 11.19 -16.16
N TYR A 208 8.59 10.48 -15.88
CA TYR A 208 8.47 9.66 -14.67
C TYR A 208 9.54 8.54 -14.67
N LEU A 209 9.68 7.80 -15.78
CA LEU A 209 10.69 6.75 -15.90
C LEU A 209 12.12 7.28 -15.76
N GLU A 210 12.40 8.49 -16.23
CA GLU A 210 13.70 9.14 -15.99
C GLU A 210 13.95 9.31 -14.50
N LYS A 211 12.94 9.74 -13.72
CA LYS A 211 13.06 9.84 -12.25
C LYS A 211 13.25 8.50 -11.57
N VAL A 212 12.60 7.44 -12.05
CA VAL A 212 12.85 6.06 -11.61
C VAL A 212 14.30 5.67 -11.90
N MET A 213 14.80 5.91 -13.12
CA MET A 213 16.18 5.59 -13.53
C MET A 213 17.25 6.33 -12.72
N GLU A 214 16.98 7.54 -12.24
CA GLU A 214 17.86 8.28 -11.33
C GLU A 214 18.11 7.53 -10.00
N GLN A 215 17.25 6.57 -9.64
CA GLN A 215 17.35 5.81 -8.39
C GLN A 215 18.28 4.59 -8.48
N GLN A 216 18.86 4.29 -9.64
CA GLN A 216 19.85 3.23 -9.78
C GLN A 216 21.01 3.43 -8.80
N VAL A 217 21.41 2.36 -8.15
CA VAL A 217 22.53 2.36 -7.19
C VAL A 217 23.85 2.08 -7.91
N ASN A 218 23.84 1.13 -8.85
CA ASN A 218 24.99 0.73 -9.67
C ASN A 218 24.61 0.75 -11.17
N PRO A 219 24.47 1.93 -11.80
CA PRO A 219 24.08 2.04 -13.20
C PRO A 219 24.94 1.17 -14.12
N GLY A 220 24.29 0.36 -14.97
CA GLY A 220 24.94 -0.53 -15.92
C GLY A 220 25.31 -1.91 -15.37
N VAL A 221 25.08 -2.22 -14.10
CA VAL A 221 25.40 -3.53 -13.51
C VAL A 221 24.61 -4.67 -14.15
N CYS A 222 23.39 -4.42 -14.63
CA CYS A 222 22.57 -5.43 -15.31
C CYS A 222 23.14 -5.84 -16.68
N LYS A 223 23.90 -4.96 -17.33
CA LYS A 223 24.48 -5.28 -18.65
C LYS A 223 25.51 -6.42 -18.51
N GLY A 224 25.29 -7.52 -19.26
CA GLY A 224 26.13 -8.73 -19.23
C GLY A 224 26.07 -9.50 -17.90
N ALA A 225 25.02 -9.32 -17.12
CA ALA A 225 24.74 -10.16 -15.95
C ALA A 225 23.94 -11.42 -16.32
N ASP A 226 23.41 -11.47 -17.54
CA ASP A 226 22.56 -12.55 -18.05
C ASP A 226 21.44 -12.93 -17.09
N LEU A 227 20.85 -11.89 -16.47
CA LEU A 227 19.75 -12.05 -15.52
C LEU A 227 18.46 -12.42 -16.26
N LYS A 228 17.90 -13.59 -15.95
CA LYS A 228 16.62 -14.06 -16.47
C LYS A 228 15.52 -13.84 -15.42
N VAL A 229 14.44 -13.19 -15.81
CA VAL A 229 13.31 -12.83 -14.94
C VAL A 229 12.01 -13.37 -15.49
N VAL A 230 11.23 -14.07 -14.67
CA VAL A 230 9.80 -14.28 -14.94
C VAL A 230 9.05 -13.12 -14.27
N TYR A 231 8.17 -12.46 -15.02
CA TYR A 231 7.39 -11.33 -14.51
C TYR A 231 5.89 -11.55 -14.64
N THR A 232 5.14 -11.25 -13.59
CA THR A 232 3.69 -11.14 -13.66
C THR A 232 3.21 -9.78 -13.16
N PRO A 233 2.48 -9.01 -13.98
CA PRO A 233 1.77 -7.81 -13.55
C PRO A 233 0.45 -8.12 -12.81
N LEU A 234 0.08 -9.38 -12.60
CA LEU A 234 -1.19 -9.81 -12.02
C LEU A 234 -2.40 -9.11 -12.68
N ASN A 235 -2.41 -9.07 -14.02
CA ASN A 235 -3.42 -8.38 -14.85
C ASN A 235 -3.54 -6.86 -14.57
N GLY A 236 -2.52 -6.25 -13.97
CA GLY A 236 -2.52 -4.87 -13.49
C GLY A 236 -1.75 -3.88 -14.36
N THR A 237 -1.52 -2.70 -13.78
CA THR A 237 -0.93 -1.52 -14.42
C THR A 237 0.58 -1.59 -14.62
N GLY A 238 1.27 -2.50 -13.92
CA GLY A 238 2.74 -2.57 -13.93
C GLY A 238 3.34 -3.02 -15.28
N ASN A 239 2.58 -3.74 -16.12
CA ASN A 239 3.08 -4.43 -17.31
C ASN A 239 3.99 -3.55 -18.17
N LYS A 240 3.50 -2.41 -18.64
CA LYS A 240 4.23 -1.55 -19.59
C LYS A 240 5.46 -0.89 -18.96
N LEU A 241 5.29 -0.24 -17.81
CA LEU A 241 6.33 0.58 -17.22
C LEU A 241 7.44 -0.26 -16.56
N VAL A 242 7.10 -1.37 -15.91
CA VAL A 242 8.10 -2.30 -15.34
C VAL A 242 8.95 -2.90 -16.46
N ARG A 243 8.35 -3.40 -17.53
CA ARG A 243 9.11 -3.95 -18.67
C ARG A 243 9.99 -2.89 -19.33
N LYS A 244 9.46 -1.67 -19.46
CA LYS A 244 10.21 -0.55 -20.07
C LYS A 244 11.44 -0.17 -19.23
N VAL A 245 11.30 -0.09 -17.90
CA VAL A 245 12.44 0.22 -17.03
C VAL A 245 13.45 -0.91 -16.98
N LEU A 246 13.02 -2.18 -16.93
CA LEU A 246 13.92 -3.34 -16.96
C LEU A 246 14.75 -3.38 -18.24
N GLY A 247 14.13 -3.15 -19.41
CA GLY A 247 14.86 -3.03 -20.68
C GLY A 247 15.86 -1.86 -20.67
N LYS A 248 15.48 -0.70 -20.11
CA LYS A 248 16.37 0.47 -20.01
C LYS A 248 17.63 0.20 -19.15
N ILE A 249 17.52 -0.59 -18.07
CA ILE A 249 18.68 -0.95 -17.25
C ILE A 249 19.50 -2.11 -17.80
N GLY A 250 19.02 -2.79 -18.87
CA GLY A 250 19.73 -3.86 -19.55
C GLY A 250 19.33 -5.28 -19.12
N VAL A 251 18.17 -5.43 -18.48
CA VAL A 251 17.54 -6.75 -18.25
C VAL A 251 16.64 -7.06 -19.46
N ASN A 252 17.15 -7.87 -20.39
CA ASN A 252 16.48 -8.15 -21.67
C ASN A 252 15.78 -9.51 -21.70
N ASP A 253 16.13 -10.44 -20.81
CA ASP A 253 15.50 -11.76 -20.72
C ASP A 253 14.38 -11.73 -19.66
N VAL A 254 13.25 -11.14 -20.06
CA VAL A 254 12.04 -11.03 -19.23
C VAL A 254 10.92 -11.83 -19.88
N VAL A 255 10.55 -12.94 -19.24
CA VAL A 255 9.44 -13.81 -19.67
C VAL A 255 8.20 -13.42 -18.87
N VAL A 256 7.18 -12.89 -19.54
CA VAL A 256 5.94 -12.48 -18.87
C VAL A 256 4.98 -13.67 -18.79
N VAL A 257 4.26 -13.79 -17.67
CA VAL A 257 3.21 -14.81 -17.49
C VAL A 257 2.05 -14.50 -18.44
N PRO A 258 1.81 -15.32 -19.48
CA PRO A 258 0.90 -14.94 -20.57
C PRO A 258 -0.54 -14.69 -20.12
N GLU A 259 -1.04 -15.50 -19.17
CA GLU A 259 -2.42 -15.41 -18.68
C GLU A 259 -2.66 -14.19 -17.78
N GLN A 260 -1.59 -13.55 -17.34
CA GLN A 260 -1.64 -12.40 -16.42
C GLN A 260 -1.03 -11.13 -17.03
N GLU A 261 -0.58 -11.17 -18.28
CA GLU A 261 0.06 -10.04 -18.97
C GLU A 261 -0.93 -8.89 -19.24
N LEU A 262 -2.09 -9.22 -19.80
CA LEU A 262 -3.08 -8.22 -20.19
C LEU A 262 -4.03 -7.87 -19.02
N PRO A 263 -4.56 -6.65 -18.98
CA PRO A 263 -5.55 -6.26 -17.97
C PRO A 263 -6.77 -7.18 -17.96
N ASP A 264 -7.15 -7.65 -16.78
CA ASP A 264 -8.39 -8.42 -16.54
C ASP A 264 -8.99 -8.00 -15.21
N GLY A 265 -10.07 -7.20 -15.26
CA GLY A 265 -10.76 -6.72 -14.06
C GLY A 265 -11.46 -7.81 -13.24
N ASN A 266 -11.65 -9.00 -13.81
CA ASN A 266 -12.17 -10.18 -13.09
C ASN A 266 -11.07 -10.94 -12.35
N PHE A 267 -9.80 -10.68 -12.63
CA PHE A 267 -8.66 -11.44 -12.10
C PHE A 267 -8.86 -12.95 -12.19
N THR A 268 -9.27 -13.43 -13.37
CA THR A 268 -9.74 -14.79 -13.63
C THR A 268 -8.75 -15.86 -13.17
N THR A 269 -7.45 -15.60 -13.32
CA THR A 269 -6.38 -16.54 -12.93
C THR A 269 -5.84 -16.29 -11.51
N CYS A 270 -6.27 -15.19 -10.86
CA CYS A 270 -5.79 -14.79 -9.54
C CYS A 270 -6.87 -14.01 -8.77
N PRO A 271 -7.88 -14.70 -8.17
CA PRO A 271 -9.00 -14.03 -7.47
C PRO A 271 -8.60 -13.05 -6.37
N TYR A 272 -7.40 -13.24 -5.79
CA TYR A 272 -6.76 -12.35 -4.83
C TYR A 272 -5.41 -11.90 -5.38
N PRO A 273 -5.34 -10.83 -6.19
CA PRO A 273 -4.11 -10.41 -6.89
C PRO A 273 -3.13 -9.70 -5.94
N ASN A 274 -2.74 -10.40 -4.88
CA ASN A 274 -1.84 -9.91 -3.84
C ASN A 274 -0.51 -10.67 -3.89
N PRO A 275 0.61 -10.04 -4.27
CA PRO A 275 1.91 -10.69 -4.35
C PRO A 275 2.47 -11.19 -3.01
N GLU A 276 1.80 -10.90 -1.88
CA GLU A 276 2.14 -11.45 -0.56
C GLU A 276 1.76 -12.92 -0.42
N ILE A 277 0.80 -13.42 -1.22
CA ILE A 277 0.25 -14.77 -1.08
C ILE A 277 0.74 -15.70 -2.19
N LYS A 278 1.04 -16.94 -1.81
CA LYS A 278 1.58 -17.95 -2.73
C LYS A 278 0.65 -18.23 -3.91
N GLU A 279 -0.65 -18.25 -3.66
CA GLU A 279 -1.69 -18.53 -4.65
C GLU A 279 -1.70 -17.51 -5.78
N ALA A 280 -1.40 -16.24 -5.50
CA ALA A 280 -1.27 -15.20 -6.51
C ALA A 280 -0.08 -15.44 -7.44
N LEU A 281 0.98 -16.03 -6.92
CA LEU A 281 2.21 -16.31 -7.65
C LEU A 281 2.19 -17.67 -8.35
N ALA A 282 1.12 -18.48 -8.21
CA ALA A 282 1.07 -19.85 -8.70
C ALA A 282 1.42 -19.98 -10.19
N LYS A 283 0.85 -19.12 -11.06
CA LYS A 283 1.15 -19.11 -12.50
C LYS A 283 2.60 -18.71 -12.82
N GLY A 284 3.12 -17.75 -12.07
CA GLY A 284 4.53 -17.35 -12.15
C GLY A 284 5.47 -18.47 -11.73
N LEU A 285 5.17 -19.17 -10.63
CA LEU A 285 5.96 -20.31 -10.14
C LEU A 285 5.91 -21.50 -11.13
N GLU A 286 4.73 -21.79 -11.71
CA GLU A 286 4.59 -22.80 -12.77
C GLU A 286 5.49 -22.47 -13.99
N LEU A 287 5.54 -21.18 -14.38
CA LEU A 287 6.41 -20.73 -15.46
C LEU A 287 7.90 -20.80 -15.07
N CYS A 288 8.24 -20.54 -13.79
CA CYS A 288 9.61 -20.68 -13.29
C CYS A 288 10.15 -22.11 -13.39
N GLU A 289 9.31 -23.13 -13.20
CA GLU A 289 9.72 -24.53 -13.38
C GLU A 289 10.14 -24.84 -14.82
N LYS A 290 9.56 -24.18 -15.81
CA LYS A 290 9.86 -24.34 -17.24
C LYS A 290 11.05 -23.50 -17.67
N GLU A 291 11.05 -22.24 -17.28
CA GLU A 291 11.98 -21.22 -17.75
C GLU A 291 13.27 -21.13 -16.92
N GLN A 292 13.27 -21.66 -15.71
CA GLN A 292 14.41 -21.66 -14.79
C GLN A 292 15.05 -20.27 -14.60
N PRO A 293 14.26 -19.20 -14.30
CA PRO A 293 14.80 -17.86 -14.11
C PRO A 293 15.63 -17.76 -12.83
N ASP A 294 16.38 -16.67 -12.71
CA ASP A 294 17.03 -16.28 -11.44
C ASP A 294 16.01 -15.71 -10.45
N LEU A 295 14.94 -15.07 -10.96
CA LEU A 295 13.98 -14.29 -10.20
C LEU A 295 12.57 -14.39 -10.79
N LEU A 296 11.56 -14.62 -9.94
CA LEU A 296 10.16 -14.29 -10.21
C LEU A 296 9.87 -12.93 -9.61
N LEU A 297 9.30 -12.03 -10.40
CA LEU A 297 8.87 -10.69 -10.03
C LEU A 297 7.36 -10.58 -10.22
N ALA A 298 6.64 -10.02 -9.25
CA ALA A 298 5.20 -9.80 -9.33
C ALA A 298 4.82 -8.42 -8.81
N THR A 299 3.94 -7.71 -9.52
CA THR A 299 3.35 -6.45 -9.05
C THR A 299 1.84 -6.61 -8.86
N ASP A 300 1.27 -5.93 -7.87
CA ASP A 300 -0.18 -5.92 -7.66
C ASP A 300 -0.90 -5.04 -8.72
N PRO A 301 -2.25 -5.08 -8.80
CA PRO A 301 -2.98 -4.43 -9.88
C PRO A 301 -2.73 -2.94 -10.07
N ASP A 302 -2.53 -2.18 -9.00
CA ASP A 302 -2.20 -0.75 -9.09
C ASP A 302 -0.68 -0.48 -8.98
N ALA A 303 0.13 -1.54 -9.06
CA ALA A 303 1.59 -1.53 -9.11
C ALA A 303 2.23 -0.61 -8.05
N ASP A 304 1.72 -0.70 -6.82
CA ASP A 304 2.33 -0.06 -5.66
C ASP A 304 3.09 -1.07 -4.77
N ARG A 305 2.99 -2.40 -5.05
CA ARG A 305 3.67 -3.49 -4.34
C ARG A 305 4.45 -4.39 -5.28
N VAL A 306 5.54 -4.95 -4.75
CA VAL A 306 6.38 -5.94 -5.44
C VAL A 306 6.57 -7.15 -4.55
N GLY A 307 6.22 -8.34 -5.05
CA GLY A 307 6.59 -9.63 -4.47
C GLY A 307 7.60 -10.35 -5.34
N ILE A 308 8.49 -11.11 -4.73
CA ILE A 308 9.53 -11.87 -5.43
C ILE A 308 9.62 -13.30 -4.94
N ALA A 309 10.04 -14.19 -5.85
CA ALA A 309 10.58 -15.49 -5.48
C ALA A 309 11.95 -15.66 -6.13
N VAL A 310 12.88 -16.24 -5.38
CA VAL A 310 14.27 -16.39 -5.77
C VAL A 310 14.64 -17.87 -5.83
N LYS A 311 15.57 -18.24 -6.71
CA LYS A 311 16.05 -19.61 -6.80
C LYS A 311 16.80 -19.98 -5.52
N ASP A 312 16.36 -21.07 -4.87
CA ASP A 312 16.96 -21.62 -3.66
C ASP A 312 18.06 -22.64 -3.98
N TYR A 313 18.78 -23.12 -2.97
CA TYR A 313 19.91 -24.05 -3.08
C TYR A 313 19.58 -25.39 -3.74
N ASP A 314 18.34 -25.87 -3.59
CA ASP A 314 17.86 -27.12 -4.18
C ASP A 314 17.25 -26.95 -5.57
N GLY A 315 17.26 -25.72 -6.10
CA GLY A 315 16.68 -25.37 -7.39
C GLY A 315 15.19 -25.02 -7.34
N SER A 316 14.54 -25.14 -6.21
CA SER A 316 13.18 -24.65 -5.99
C SER A 316 13.13 -23.12 -5.90
N TYR A 317 11.93 -22.54 -5.81
CA TYR A 317 11.75 -21.09 -5.66
C TYR A 317 11.24 -20.75 -4.26
N ARG A 318 12.07 -19.98 -3.53
CA ARG A 318 11.76 -19.43 -2.21
C ARG A 318 11.00 -18.13 -2.37
N LEU A 319 9.81 -18.05 -1.81
CA LEU A 319 9.07 -16.79 -1.66
C LEU A 319 9.79 -15.91 -0.63
N ILE A 320 10.05 -14.67 -1.00
CA ILE A 320 10.69 -13.67 -0.13
C ILE A 320 9.59 -12.77 0.43
N SER A 321 9.55 -12.64 1.75
CA SER A 321 8.61 -11.73 2.41
C SER A 321 8.97 -10.26 2.17
N GLY A 322 7.99 -9.36 2.29
CA GLY A 322 8.24 -7.92 2.16
C GLY A 322 9.27 -7.38 3.16
N ASN A 323 9.38 -8.01 4.33
CA ASN A 323 10.45 -7.71 5.28
C ASN A 323 11.83 -8.13 4.78
N GLU A 324 11.96 -9.32 4.23
CA GLU A 324 13.23 -9.85 3.70
C GLU A 324 13.72 -9.05 2.50
N ASP A 325 12.81 -8.75 1.55
CA ASP A 325 13.15 -7.94 0.38
C ASP A 325 13.54 -6.51 0.78
N GLY A 326 12.78 -5.88 1.69
CA GLY A 326 13.13 -4.57 2.25
C GLY A 326 14.48 -4.53 2.95
N VAL A 327 14.85 -5.60 3.67
CA VAL A 327 16.16 -5.77 4.31
C VAL A 327 17.27 -5.89 3.26
N MET A 328 17.09 -6.74 2.25
CA MET A 328 18.07 -6.91 1.17
C MET A 328 18.26 -5.62 0.38
N LEU A 329 17.19 -4.93 -0.01
CA LEU A 329 17.25 -3.65 -0.71
C LEU A 329 17.92 -2.57 0.15
N THR A 330 17.59 -2.47 1.44
CA THR A 330 18.25 -1.54 2.36
C THR A 330 19.73 -1.79 2.44
N ASN A 331 20.14 -3.06 2.64
CA ASN A 331 21.57 -3.42 2.71
C ASN A 331 22.28 -3.12 1.37
N TYR A 332 21.66 -3.47 0.24
CA TYR A 332 22.22 -3.21 -1.09
C TYR A 332 22.44 -1.71 -1.32
N ILE A 333 21.42 -0.88 -1.08
CA ILE A 333 21.50 0.57 -1.28
C ILE A 333 22.60 1.17 -0.39
N LEU A 334 22.60 0.84 0.91
CA LEU A 334 23.52 1.42 1.87
C LEU A 334 24.97 0.98 1.64
N SER A 335 25.18 -0.33 1.41
CA SER A 335 26.53 -0.88 1.19
C SER A 335 27.18 -0.33 -0.07
N CYS A 336 26.43 -0.31 -1.19
CA CYS A 336 26.96 0.18 -2.47
C CYS A 336 27.18 1.69 -2.47
N LYS A 337 26.26 2.48 -1.89
CA LYS A 337 26.46 3.93 -1.75
C LYS A 337 27.64 4.26 -0.82
N LYS A 338 27.84 3.48 0.25
CA LYS A 338 29.02 3.63 1.13
C LYS A 338 30.30 3.30 0.39
N ALA A 339 30.35 2.18 -0.33
CA ALA A 339 31.52 1.74 -1.10
C ALA A 339 31.90 2.73 -2.21
N SER A 340 30.92 3.38 -2.85
CA SER A 340 31.13 4.39 -3.90
C SER A 340 31.33 5.82 -3.36
N GLY A 341 31.31 6.04 -2.05
CA GLY A 341 31.44 7.37 -1.45
C GLY A 341 30.22 8.30 -1.69
N LYS A 342 29.08 7.72 -2.07
CA LYS A 342 27.83 8.45 -2.38
C LYS A 342 26.79 8.40 -1.25
N LEU A 343 27.16 7.84 -0.09
CA LEU A 343 26.27 7.85 1.07
C LEU A 343 26.23 9.27 1.66
N PRO A 344 25.04 9.91 1.77
CA PRO A 344 24.96 11.26 2.31
C PRO A 344 25.31 11.29 3.80
N GLU A 345 25.62 12.47 4.33
CA GLU A 345 25.70 12.64 5.78
C GLU A 345 24.32 12.39 6.40
N LYS A 346 24.30 11.62 7.51
CA LYS A 346 23.08 11.25 8.25
C LYS A 346 21.97 10.72 7.32
N PRO A 347 22.25 9.64 6.56
CA PRO A 347 21.27 9.07 5.65
C PRO A 347 20.02 8.63 6.41
N VAL A 348 18.85 8.79 5.80
CA VAL A 348 17.57 8.47 6.43
C VAL A 348 16.96 7.23 5.77
N VAL A 349 16.63 6.24 6.60
CA VAL A 349 15.81 5.08 6.25
C VAL A 349 14.50 5.15 7.03
N VAL A 350 13.38 4.83 6.38
CA VAL A 350 12.06 4.90 7.01
C VAL A 350 11.37 3.54 6.96
N LYS A 351 10.79 3.11 8.09
CA LYS A 351 9.98 1.89 8.15
C LYS A 351 8.77 2.09 9.06
N THR A 352 7.78 1.19 8.93
CA THR A 352 6.66 1.21 9.87
C THR A 352 7.03 0.56 11.21
N ILE A 353 6.23 0.85 12.24
CA ILE A 353 6.40 0.28 13.59
C ILE A 353 6.23 -1.25 13.61
N VAL A 354 5.57 -1.83 12.62
CA VAL A 354 5.34 -3.29 12.50
C VAL A 354 6.32 -3.97 11.54
N THR A 355 7.17 -3.21 10.85
CA THR A 355 8.22 -3.72 9.96
C THR A 355 9.40 -4.25 10.76
N THR A 356 10.12 -5.21 10.22
CA THR A 356 11.20 -5.95 10.89
C THR A 356 12.21 -5.07 11.62
N LYS A 357 12.62 -5.52 12.82
CA LYS A 357 13.69 -4.87 13.60
C LYS A 357 15.10 -5.07 13.03
N LEU A 358 15.29 -6.00 12.08
CA LEU A 358 16.60 -6.20 11.43
C LEU A 358 17.12 -4.91 10.77
N ILE A 359 16.23 -4.04 10.32
CA ILE A 359 16.61 -2.71 9.79
C ILE A 359 17.33 -1.84 10.82
N ASN A 360 17.02 -1.99 12.11
CA ASN A 360 17.71 -1.25 13.17
C ASN A 360 19.22 -1.58 13.15
N LYS A 361 19.55 -2.89 13.00
CA LYS A 361 20.93 -3.37 12.92
C LYS A 361 21.67 -2.84 11.68
N LEU A 362 20.97 -2.80 10.53
CA LEU A 362 21.54 -2.22 9.30
C LEU A 362 21.79 -0.72 9.46
N CYS A 363 20.84 0.02 10.04
CA CYS A 363 21.00 1.46 10.27
C CYS A 363 22.18 1.74 11.25
N GLU A 364 22.33 0.94 12.30
CA GLU A 364 23.49 1.01 13.21
C GLU A 364 24.81 0.78 12.45
N LYS A 365 24.88 -0.30 11.63
CA LYS A 365 26.08 -0.65 10.84
C LYS A 365 26.51 0.45 9.87
N TYR A 366 25.55 1.13 9.26
CA TYR A 366 25.83 2.13 8.22
C TYR A 366 25.76 3.57 8.73
N GLY A 367 25.39 3.81 9.99
CA GLY A 367 25.28 5.14 10.58
C GLY A 367 24.07 5.92 10.06
N CYS A 368 22.94 5.23 9.82
CA CYS A 368 21.71 5.83 9.30
C CYS A 368 20.80 6.32 10.43
N GLU A 369 20.10 7.42 10.18
CA GLU A 369 18.96 7.83 10.98
C GLU A 369 17.76 6.97 10.59
N LEU A 370 17.26 6.15 11.52
CA LEU A 370 16.07 5.35 11.32
C LEU A 370 14.83 6.12 11.79
N LYS A 371 13.87 6.30 10.90
CA LYS A 371 12.54 6.83 11.24
C LYS A 371 11.52 5.69 11.29
N ASN A 372 10.93 5.47 12.47
CA ASN A 372 9.79 4.58 12.63
C ASN A 372 8.50 5.40 12.52
N VAL A 373 7.58 4.98 11.66
CA VAL A 373 6.30 5.66 11.44
C VAL A 373 5.13 4.70 11.67
N LEU A 374 3.91 5.22 11.81
CA LEU A 374 2.71 4.38 11.86
C LEU A 374 2.52 3.62 10.53
N THR A 375 1.71 2.57 10.55
CA THR A 375 1.35 1.79 9.36
C THR A 375 0.58 2.67 8.37
N GLY A 376 0.98 2.64 7.13
CA GLY A 376 0.43 3.42 6.02
C GLY A 376 1.50 4.31 5.38
N PHE A 377 1.70 4.14 4.07
CA PHE A 377 2.80 4.77 3.34
C PHE A 377 2.73 6.31 3.36
N LYS A 378 1.55 6.89 3.61
CA LYS A 378 1.38 8.33 3.81
C LYS A 378 2.30 8.91 4.90
N TYR A 379 2.61 8.13 5.93
CA TYR A 379 3.54 8.59 6.98
C TYR A 379 5.01 8.55 6.52
N ILE A 380 5.36 7.65 5.59
CA ILE A 380 6.66 7.67 4.92
C ILE A 380 6.73 8.91 4.01
N GLY A 381 5.67 9.17 3.24
CA GLY A 381 5.54 10.38 2.43
C GLY A 381 5.65 11.67 3.26
N GLU A 382 5.08 11.70 4.46
CA GLU A 382 5.18 12.85 5.38
C GLU A 382 6.62 13.07 5.86
N VAL A 383 7.39 12.00 6.13
CA VAL A 383 8.83 12.13 6.45
C VAL A 383 9.57 12.77 5.29
N ILE A 384 9.32 12.32 4.05
CA ILE A 384 9.94 12.90 2.85
C ILE A 384 9.57 14.39 2.72
N LEU A 385 8.28 14.74 2.87
CA LEU A 385 7.81 16.12 2.82
C LEU A 385 8.49 16.99 3.89
N ASN A 386 8.69 16.46 5.10
CA ASN A 386 9.36 17.17 6.18
C ASN A 386 10.85 17.38 5.93
N LEU A 387 11.52 16.43 5.25
CA LEU A 387 12.90 16.61 4.78
C LEU A 387 12.97 17.66 3.65
N GLU A 388 12.05 17.62 2.68
CA GLU A 388 11.95 18.59 1.58
C GLU A 388 11.77 20.02 2.11
N LYS A 389 10.88 20.24 3.08
CA LYS A 389 10.70 21.56 3.74
C LYS A 389 11.95 22.10 4.42
N LYS A 390 12.88 21.22 4.79
CA LYS A 390 14.17 21.57 5.38
C LYS A 390 15.32 21.62 4.37
N HIS A 391 15.05 21.34 3.10
CA HIS A 391 16.05 21.16 2.05
C HIS A 391 17.08 20.04 2.36
N GLU A 392 16.58 18.97 2.98
CA GLU A 392 17.35 17.79 3.40
C GLU A 392 16.86 16.50 2.70
N GLU A 393 16.08 16.61 1.64
CA GLU A 393 15.48 15.47 0.93
C GLU A 393 16.51 14.49 0.36
N ASN A 394 17.73 14.96 0.09
CA ASN A 394 18.85 14.14 -0.38
C ASN A 394 19.32 13.12 0.68
N ARG A 395 18.94 13.29 1.94
CA ARG A 395 19.21 12.33 3.03
C ARG A 395 18.31 11.10 2.97
N TYR A 396 17.10 11.22 2.39
CA TYR A 396 16.19 10.09 2.24
C TYR A 396 16.74 9.10 1.21
N LEU A 397 16.93 7.85 1.62
CA LEU A 397 17.46 6.82 0.74
C LEU A 397 16.41 5.76 0.39
N PHE A 398 15.67 5.29 1.40
CA PHE A 398 14.73 4.20 1.23
C PHE A 398 13.69 4.18 2.33
N GLY A 399 12.46 3.83 1.96
CA GLY A 399 11.38 3.61 2.89
C GLY A 399 10.51 2.44 2.44
N PHE A 400 10.01 1.64 3.41
CA PHE A 400 9.20 0.49 3.05
C PHE A 400 8.26 0.03 4.18
N GLU A 401 7.25 -0.72 3.78
CA GLU A 401 6.32 -1.44 4.64
C GLU A 401 6.51 -2.96 4.48
N GLU A 402 6.25 -3.70 5.55
CA GLU A 402 6.27 -5.17 5.56
C GLU A 402 5.31 -5.77 4.52
N SER A 403 4.31 -5.00 4.10
CA SER A 403 3.31 -5.38 3.11
C SER A 403 3.76 -5.12 1.66
N TYR A 404 5.05 -5.33 1.37
CA TYR A 404 5.64 -5.33 0.01
C TYR A 404 5.63 -3.97 -0.70
N GLY A 405 5.47 -2.88 0.03
CA GLY A 405 5.50 -1.53 -0.51
C GLY A 405 6.83 -0.83 -0.25
N TYR A 406 7.49 -0.34 -1.30
CA TYR A 406 8.83 0.24 -1.26
C TYR A 406 8.89 1.56 -2.00
N LEU A 407 9.79 2.45 -1.57
CA LEU A 407 10.13 3.67 -2.29
C LEU A 407 11.60 4.04 -2.09
N SER A 408 12.30 4.30 -3.19
CA SER A 408 13.59 4.99 -3.23
C SER A 408 13.43 6.31 -3.98
N GLY A 409 14.08 7.36 -3.47
CA GLY A 409 13.94 8.71 -4.04
C GLY A 409 12.70 9.47 -3.55
N THR A 410 12.58 10.71 -4.02
CA THR A 410 11.60 11.67 -3.50
C THR A 410 10.69 12.26 -4.57
N TYR A 411 10.69 11.68 -5.77
CA TYR A 411 9.94 12.17 -6.93
C TYR A 411 8.43 11.86 -6.83
N VAL A 412 8.06 10.83 -6.07
CA VAL A 412 6.69 10.46 -5.68
C VAL A 412 6.56 10.38 -4.17
N ARG A 413 5.32 10.19 -3.66
CA ARG A 413 5.03 10.14 -2.21
C ARG A 413 4.21 8.93 -1.81
N ASP A 414 4.14 7.93 -2.67
CA ASP A 414 3.54 6.63 -2.40
C ASP A 414 4.51 5.52 -2.80
N LYS A 415 4.18 4.28 -2.44
CA LYS A 415 4.90 3.08 -2.86
C LYS A 415 5.02 3.04 -4.38
N ASP A 416 6.16 2.61 -4.86
CA ASP A 416 6.44 2.55 -6.29
C ASP A 416 7.01 1.18 -6.67
N ALA A 417 6.14 0.33 -7.25
CA ALA A 417 6.53 -0.98 -7.72
C ALA A 417 7.46 -0.93 -8.95
N VAL A 418 7.46 0.16 -9.72
CA VAL A 418 8.35 0.30 -10.88
C VAL A 418 9.78 0.50 -10.43
N VAL A 419 10.01 1.42 -9.47
CA VAL A 419 11.36 1.61 -8.88
C VAL A 419 11.82 0.39 -8.09
N ALA A 420 10.90 -0.24 -7.33
CA ALA A 420 11.24 -1.43 -6.57
C ALA A 420 11.62 -2.59 -7.50
N SER A 421 10.87 -2.84 -8.58
CA SER A 421 11.21 -3.84 -9.59
C SER A 421 12.56 -3.59 -10.23
N MET A 422 12.87 -2.34 -10.55
CA MET A 422 14.17 -1.93 -11.08
C MET A 422 15.29 -2.25 -10.08
N LEU A 423 15.14 -1.85 -8.82
CA LEU A 423 16.16 -2.04 -7.77
C LEU A 423 16.35 -3.50 -7.39
N VAL A 424 15.28 -4.31 -7.36
CA VAL A 424 15.36 -5.75 -7.13
C VAL A 424 16.16 -6.43 -8.24
N CYS A 425 15.88 -6.11 -9.52
CA CYS A 425 16.63 -6.68 -10.64
C CYS A 425 18.09 -6.17 -10.67
N GLU A 426 18.33 -4.91 -10.34
CA GLU A 426 19.68 -4.36 -10.21
C GLU A 426 20.46 -5.06 -9.10
N MET A 427 19.86 -5.27 -7.94
CA MET A 427 20.42 -6.02 -6.81
C MET A 427 20.72 -7.47 -7.18
N ALA A 428 19.77 -8.15 -7.85
CA ALA A 428 19.95 -9.53 -8.30
C ALA A 428 21.14 -9.65 -9.29
N ALA A 429 21.23 -8.75 -10.26
CA ALA A 429 22.35 -8.69 -11.21
C ALA A 429 23.71 -8.42 -10.52
N TYR A 430 23.70 -7.52 -9.53
CA TYR A 430 24.90 -7.17 -8.76
C TYR A 430 25.45 -8.38 -8.00
N TYR A 431 24.59 -9.13 -7.31
CA TYR A 431 25.02 -10.30 -6.56
C TYR A 431 25.32 -11.50 -7.47
N LYS A 432 24.56 -11.69 -8.56
CA LYS A 432 24.83 -12.74 -9.57
C LYS A 432 26.24 -12.60 -10.18
N LYS A 433 26.69 -11.37 -10.46
CA LYS A 433 28.08 -11.12 -10.92
C LYS A 433 29.15 -11.48 -9.89
N GLN A 434 28.77 -11.61 -8.63
CA GLN A 434 29.64 -12.07 -7.54
C GLN A 434 29.48 -13.56 -7.25
N GLY A 435 28.71 -14.29 -8.08
CA GLY A 435 28.42 -15.71 -7.91
C GLY A 435 27.47 -16.04 -6.76
N LYS A 436 26.62 -15.08 -6.35
CA LYS A 436 25.64 -15.23 -5.25
C LYS A 436 24.21 -15.09 -5.73
N SER A 437 23.34 -15.95 -5.25
CA SER A 437 21.89 -15.80 -5.36
C SER A 437 21.33 -14.85 -4.29
N LEU A 438 20.11 -14.32 -4.49
CA LEU A 438 19.44 -13.53 -3.44
C LEU A 438 19.05 -14.38 -2.21
N ALA A 439 18.88 -15.71 -2.36
CA ALA A 439 18.70 -16.61 -1.23
C ALA A 439 19.95 -16.61 -0.32
N GLU A 440 21.14 -16.67 -0.92
CA GLU A 440 22.42 -16.57 -0.16
C GLU A 440 22.61 -15.20 0.47
N VAL A 441 22.11 -14.15 -0.16
CA VAL A 441 22.21 -12.78 0.38
C VAL A 441 21.38 -12.63 1.65
N ILE A 442 20.12 -13.07 1.66
CA ILE A 442 19.29 -12.96 2.87
C ILE A 442 19.78 -13.88 3.98
N ASP A 443 20.22 -15.10 3.64
CA ASP A 443 20.77 -16.05 4.63
C ASP A 443 22.06 -15.48 5.26
N GLY A 444 22.93 -14.86 4.49
CA GLY A 444 24.12 -14.18 5.00
C GLY A 444 23.80 -13.00 5.92
N LEU A 445 22.72 -12.27 5.67
CA LEU A 445 22.25 -11.21 6.59
C LEU A 445 21.71 -11.80 7.90
N TYR A 446 21.05 -12.94 7.85
CA TYR A 446 20.62 -13.66 9.04
C TYR A 446 21.79 -14.25 9.84
N GLU A 447 22.83 -14.73 9.17
CA GLU A 447 24.08 -15.18 9.83
C GLU A 447 24.78 -14.03 10.56
N GLU A 448 24.79 -12.83 9.96
CA GLU A 448 25.45 -11.65 10.55
C GLU A 448 24.68 -11.07 11.74
N PHE A 449 23.34 -11.00 11.66
CA PHE A 449 22.52 -10.22 12.60
C PHE A 449 21.57 -11.05 13.47
N GLY A 450 21.46 -12.35 13.23
CA GLY A 450 20.44 -13.24 13.81
C GLY A 450 19.24 -13.42 12.88
N TYR A 451 18.49 -14.50 13.09
CA TYR A 451 17.35 -14.86 12.27
C TYR A 451 16.08 -14.16 12.76
N TYR A 452 15.64 -13.11 12.07
CA TYR A 452 14.41 -12.35 12.36
C TYR A 452 13.25 -12.91 11.57
N LEU A 453 12.37 -13.69 12.21
CA LEU A 453 11.12 -14.14 11.63
C LEU A 453 9.98 -13.18 12.00
N ASN A 454 9.33 -12.61 10.97
CA ASN A 454 8.20 -11.71 11.16
C ASN A 454 6.94 -12.37 10.59
N LYS A 455 5.89 -12.52 11.40
CA LYS A 455 4.60 -13.07 10.97
C LYS A 455 3.45 -12.21 11.43
N THR A 456 2.42 -12.13 10.59
CA THR A 456 1.17 -11.42 10.89
C THR A 456 0.03 -12.42 10.96
N TYR A 457 -0.76 -12.33 12.01
CA TYR A 457 -1.99 -13.10 12.19
C TYR A 457 -3.17 -12.16 12.25
N SER A 458 -4.29 -12.57 11.66
CA SER A 458 -5.53 -11.79 11.65
C SER A 458 -6.64 -12.58 12.30
N PHE A 459 -7.34 -11.96 13.24
CA PHE A 459 -8.47 -12.56 13.95
C PHE A 459 -9.71 -11.73 13.69
N GLU A 460 -10.75 -12.36 13.15
CA GLU A 460 -12.01 -11.72 12.78
C GLU A 460 -13.07 -12.00 13.84
N PHE A 461 -13.87 -10.99 14.13
CA PHE A 461 -14.97 -11.08 15.10
C PHE A 461 -16.28 -10.76 14.40
N GLY A 462 -17.31 -11.60 14.53
CA GLY A 462 -18.56 -11.45 13.80
C GLY A 462 -19.39 -10.23 14.23
N GLY A 463 -19.94 -9.51 13.26
CA GLY A 463 -20.98 -8.50 13.42
C GLY A 463 -20.62 -7.26 14.26
N ALA A 464 -21.64 -6.47 14.62
CA ALA A 464 -21.47 -5.25 15.43
C ALA A 464 -20.89 -5.54 16.83
N ALA A 465 -21.20 -6.69 17.42
CA ALA A 465 -20.62 -7.13 18.69
C ALA A 465 -19.09 -7.30 18.60
N GLY A 466 -18.55 -7.62 17.43
CA GLY A 466 -17.13 -7.76 17.20
C GLY A 466 -16.34 -6.46 17.41
N MET A 467 -16.91 -5.31 17.05
CA MET A 467 -16.26 -4.00 17.29
C MET A 467 -16.13 -3.70 18.79
N HIS A 468 -17.16 -4.01 19.57
CA HIS A 468 -17.11 -3.87 21.05
C HIS A 468 -16.08 -4.81 21.65
N LYS A 469 -16.09 -6.10 21.25
CA LYS A 469 -15.11 -7.10 21.71
C LYS A 469 -13.67 -6.65 21.44
N MET A 470 -13.38 -6.09 20.26
CA MET A 470 -12.06 -5.54 19.96
C MET A 470 -11.66 -4.39 20.88
N ALA A 471 -12.59 -3.47 21.18
CA ALA A 471 -12.33 -2.34 22.07
C ALA A 471 -12.03 -2.84 23.49
N ASP A 472 -12.80 -3.83 23.98
CA ASP A 472 -12.62 -4.43 25.29
C ASP A 472 -11.26 -5.15 25.39
N ILE A 473 -10.86 -5.91 24.35
CA ILE A 473 -9.54 -6.55 24.27
C ILE A 473 -8.42 -5.51 24.38
N MET A 474 -8.49 -4.44 23.61
CA MET A 474 -7.46 -3.39 23.63
C MET A 474 -7.39 -2.67 24.98
N THR A 475 -8.52 -2.49 25.65
CA THR A 475 -8.58 -1.92 27.00
C THR A 475 -7.96 -2.88 28.01
N ALA A 476 -8.35 -4.16 27.97
CA ALA A 476 -7.83 -5.17 28.89
C ALA A 476 -6.30 -5.35 28.79
N VAL A 477 -5.74 -5.32 27.57
CA VAL A 477 -4.27 -5.40 27.35
C VAL A 477 -3.56 -4.16 27.91
N ARG A 478 -4.15 -2.98 27.83
CA ARG A 478 -3.57 -1.74 28.41
C ARG A 478 -3.61 -1.75 29.93
N ASP A 479 -4.74 -2.12 30.49
CA ASP A 479 -4.94 -2.13 31.95
C ASP A 479 -4.15 -3.23 32.65
N ASN A 480 -3.94 -4.35 31.96
CA ASN A 480 -3.26 -5.53 32.47
C ASN A 480 -2.09 -5.93 31.56
N THR A 481 -1.20 -4.99 31.27
CA THR A 481 -0.01 -5.28 30.45
C THR A 481 0.79 -6.45 31.05
N PRO A 482 1.05 -7.54 30.28
CA PRO A 482 1.75 -8.69 30.79
C PRO A 482 3.22 -8.35 31.09
N LYS A 483 3.78 -8.95 32.15
CA LYS A 483 5.21 -8.80 32.49
C LYS A 483 6.11 -9.68 31.63
N SER A 484 5.57 -10.78 31.11
CA SER A 484 6.28 -11.68 30.20
C SER A 484 5.31 -12.33 29.24
N ILE A 485 5.78 -12.77 28.07
CA ILE A 485 5.01 -13.52 27.06
C ILE A 485 5.85 -14.73 26.65
N ALA A 486 5.30 -15.93 26.77
CA ALA A 486 5.97 -17.20 26.45
C ALA A 486 7.36 -17.37 27.12
N GLY A 487 7.56 -16.78 28.30
CA GLY A 487 8.83 -16.84 29.04
C GLY A 487 9.84 -15.74 28.68
N TYR A 488 9.50 -14.83 27.78
CA TYR A 488 10.31 -13.64 27.46
C TYR A 488 9.76 -12.43 28.23
N ASP A 489 10.61 -11.78 29.01
CA ASP A 489 10.24 -10.57 29.75
C ASP A 489 9.87 -9.43 28.81
N VAL A 490 8.81 -8.69 29.17
CA VAL A 490 8.47 -7.43 28.51
C VAL A 490 9.43 -6.36 29.02
N VAL A 491 10.31 -5.89 28.16
CA VAL A 491 11.34 -4.89 28.51
C VAL A 491 10.85 -3.45 28.27
N LYS A 492 9.94 -3.28 27.30
CA LYS A 492 9.41 -1.96 26.93
C LYS A 492 8.00 -2.06 26.36
N VAL A 493 7.16 -1.10 26.69
CA VAL A 493 5.78 -0.97 26.20
C VAL A 493 5.60 0.35 25.49
N SER A 494 5.22 0.31 24.20
CA SER A 494 4.89 1.51 23.43
C SER A 494 3.37 1.53 23.17
N ASP A 495 2.67 2.41 23.87
CA ASP A 495 1.24 2.64 23.65
C ASP A 495 1.03 3.87 22.77
N TYR A 496 0.71 3.66 21.52
CA TYR A 496 0.50 4.72 20.52
C TYR A 496 -0.85 5.45 20.72
N PHE A 497 -1.79 4.86 21.45
CA PHE A 497 -3.03 5.53 21.79
C PHE A 497 -2.83 6.58 22.90
N LEU A 498 -2.03 6.24 23.90
CA LEU A 498 -1.62 7.16 24.96
C LEU A 498 -0.43 8.05 24.55
N ARG A 499 0.24 7.71 23.43
CA ARG A 499 1.48 8.34 22.96
C ARG A 499 2.61 8.28 24.02
N LYS A 500 2.73 7.14 24.69
CA LYS A 500 3.69 6.90 25.76
C LYS A 500 4.49 5.62 25.52
N GLU A 501 5.77 5.69 25.78
CA GLU A 501 6.68 4.54 25.82
C GLU A 501 7.21 4.39 27.25
N THR A 502 7.06 3.18 27.81
CA THR A 502 7.46 2.86 29.17
C THR A 502 8.58 1.83 29.14
N ASP A 503 9.72 2.13 29.72
CA ASP A 503 10.76 1.17 30.06
C ASP A 503 10.33 0.41 31.32
N VAL A 504 10.18 -0.92 31.21
CA VAL A 504 9.58 -1.74 32.29
C VAL A 504 10.53 -1.88 33.48
N ALA A 505 11.85 -1.93 33.22
CA ALA A 505 12.84 -2.14 34.27
C ALA A 505 13.00 -0.90 35.15
N THR A 506 12.96 0.29 34.58
CA THR A 506 13.16 1.57 35.28
C THR A 506 11.87 2.28 35.64
N GLY A 507 10.75 1.91 35.02
CA GLY A 507 9.48 2.65 35.11
C GLY A 507 9.51 4.02 34.40
N SER A 508 10.56 4.32 33.68
CA SER A 508 10.71 5.59 32.95
C SER A 508 9.71 5.68 31.80
N VAL A 509 9.03 6.82 31.68
CA VAL A 509 8.04 7.08 30.63
C VAL A 509 8.51 8.22 29.74
N THR A 510 8.53 7.98 28.43
CA THR A 510 8.83 8.98 27.40
C THR A 510 7.63 9.20 26.48
N ASN A 511 7.56 10.36 25.83
CA ASN A 511 6.50 10.64 24.86
C ASN A 511 6.86 10.04 23.49
N ILE A 512 5.87 9.48 22.81
CA ILE A 512 5.97 9.06 21.41
C ILE A 512 5.54 10.23 20.53
N ASP A 513 6.46 10.70 19.69
CA ASP A 513 6.20 11.78 18.73
C ASP A 513 5.65 11.22 17.39
N LEU A 514 4.51 10.51 17.49
CA LEU A 514 3.74 10.02 16.35
C LEU A 514 2.26 10.37 16.58
N PRO A 515 1.45 10.43 15.52
CA PRO A 515 0.00 10.60 15.66
C PRO A 515 -0.62 9.53 16.57
N LYS A 516 -1.74 9.86 17.21
CA LYS A 516 -2.49 8.92 18.03
C LYS A 516 -3.01 7.77 17.17
N SER A 517 -2.72 6.52 17.59
CA SER A 517 -3.18 5.32 16.90
C SER A 517 -3.51 4.21 17.90
N ASN A 518 -4.55 3.45 17.65
CA ASN A 518 -4.95 2.36 18.55
C ASN A 518 -4.05 1.12 18.36
N VAL A 519 -2.78 1.27 18.71
CA VAL A 519 -1.75 0.22 18.62
C VAL A 519 -1.02 0.13 19.95
N ILE A 520 -0.70 -1.09 20.37
CA ILE A 520 0.19 -1.36 21.50
C ILE A 520 1.30 -2.30 21.04
N ALA A 521 2.57 -1.93 21.33
CA ALA A 521 3.72 -2.76 21.06
C ALA A 521 4.39 -3.19 22.37
N LEU A 522 4.51 -4.49 22.55
CA LEU A 522 5.19 -5.14 23.65
C LEU A 522 6.56 -5.60 23.13
N HIS A 523 7.60 -4.90 23.53
CA HIS A 523 8.98 -5.25 23.19
C HIS A 523 9.49 -6.22 24.23
N LEU A 524 9.93 -7.39 23.78
CA LEU A 524 10.38 -8.48 24.62
C LEU A 524 11.91 -8.58 24.64
N ALA A 525 12.42 -9.32 25.61
CA ALA A 525 13.84 -9.68 25.65
C ALA A 525 14.29 -10.34 24.32
N ASP A 526 15.57 -10.27 24.01
CA ASP A 526 16.21 -10.83 22.82
C ASP A 526 15.63 -10.29 21.49
N ASP A 527 15.26 -9.01 21.46
CA ASP A 527 14.66 -8.31 20.31
C ASP A 527 13.29 -8.86 19.83
N ASN A 528 12.72 -9.84 20.51
CA ASN A 528 11.38 -10.32 20.21
C ASN A 528 10.34 -9.19 20.39
N ALA A 529 9.18 -9.30 19.74
CA ALA A 529 8.11 -8.33 19.92
C ALA A 529 6.74 -8.91 19.56
N VAL A 530 5.72 -8.37 20.23
CA VAL A 530 4.30 -8.60 19.94
C VAL A 530 3.64 -7.24 19.77
N ILE A 531 3.04 -6.98 18.60
CA ILE A 531 2.33 -5.73 18.33
C ILE A 531 0.87 -6.07 18.02
N ILE A 532 -0.03 -5.38 18.69
CA ILE A 532 -1.48 -5.61 18.60
C ILE A 532 -2.11 -4.36 17.98
N ARG A 533 -2.85 -4.56 16.89
CA ARG A 533 -3.49 -3.46 16.15
C ARG A 533 -4.89 -3.87 15.70
N PRO A 534 -5.95 -3.27 16.22
CA PRO A 534 -7.29 -3.45 15.68
C PRO A 534 -7.43 -2.73 14.33
N SER A 535 -8.28 -3.26 13.45
CA SER A 535 -8.70 -2.54 12.24
C SER A 535 -9.59 -1.36 12.60
N GLY A 536 -9.47 -0.27 11.87
CA GLY A 536 -10.35 0.90 12.03
C GLY A 536 -11.70 0.76 11.33
N THR A 537 -11.83 -0.19 10.40
CA THR A 537 -13.00 -0.32 9.51
C THR A 537 -13.69 -1.67 9.59
N GLU A 538 -13.00 -2.70 10.06
CA GLU A 538 -13.49 -4.08 10.12
C GLU A 538 -13.36 -4.62 11.55
N PRO A 539 -14.23 -5.54 11.99
CA PRO A 539 -14.12 -6.19 13.30
C PRO A 539 -12.99 -7.23 13.31
N LYS A 540 -11.75 -6.76 13.28
CA LYS A 540 -10.54 -7.56 13.07
C LYS A 540 -9.36 -7.02 13.86
N ILE A 541 -8.65 -7.88 14.56
CA ILE A 541 -7.37 -7.58 15.22
C ILE A 541 -6.23 -8.23 14.43
N LYS A 542 -5.21 -7.46 14.12
CA LYS A 542 -3.93 -7.96 13.61
C LYS A 542 -2.92 -8.06 14.74
N LEU A 543 -2.25 -9.20 14.78
CA LEU A 543 -1.15 -9.52 15.69
C LEU A 543 0.12 -9.67 14.86
N TYR A 544 1.09 -8.79 15.09
CA TYR A 544 2.39 -8.85 14.44
C TYR A 544 3.39 -9.44 15.44
N ILE A 545 4.03 -10.54 15.07
CA ILE A 545 5.04 -11.22 15.88
C ILE A 545 6.39 -11.05 15.20
N THR A 546 7.36 -10.54 15.95
CA THR A 546 8.78 -10.64 15.63
C THR A 546 9.40 -11.64 16.56
N SER A 547 9.95 -12.73 16.03
CA SER A 547 10.73 -13.71 16.79
C SER A 547 12.16 -13.75 16.27
N VAL A 548 13.12 -13.71 17.18
CA VAL A 548 14.56 -13.70 16.88
C VAL A 548 15.19 -14.98 17.40
N GLY A 549 15.79 -15.74 16.51
CA GLY A 549 16.42 -17.02 16.83
C GLY A 549 17.85 -17.09 16.29
N LYS A 550 18.57 -18.12 16.74
CA LYS A 550 19.90 -18.45 16.21
C LYS A 550 19.86 -19.02 14.78
N ASP A 551 18.73 -19.58 14.41
CA ASP A 551 18.45 -20.16 13.10
C ASP A 551 16.93 -20.12 12.82
N LYS A 552 16.53 -20.51 11.60
CA LYS A 552 15.14 -20.51 11.13
C LYS A 552 14.22 -21.35 12.01
N ASP A 553 14.63 -22.55 12.39
CA ASP A 553 13.82 -23.47 13.18
C ASP A 553 13.62 -22.97 14.61
N ASN A 554 14.66 -22.36 15.18
CA ASN A 554 14.59 -21.75 16.49
C ASN A 554 13.66 -20.54 16.49
N ALA A 555 13.78 -19.64 15.51
CA ALA A 555 12.89 -18.49 15.35
C ALA A 555 11.42 -18.93 15.14
N ALA A 556 11.19 -19.99 14.36
CA ALA A 556 9.84 -20.55 14.14
C ALA A 556 9.21 -21.07 15.44
N LYS A 557 9.98 -21.84 16.24
CA LYS A 557 9.51 -22.34 17.56
C LYS A 557 9.21 -21.21 18.55
N ILE A 558 10.01 -20.14 18.52
CA ILE A 558 9.76 -18.95 19.35
C ILE A 558 8.47 -18.27 18.89
N CYS A 559 8.29 -18.11 17.58
CA CYS A 559 7.09 -17.51 17.00
C CYS A 559 5.81 -18.27 17.42
N GLU A 560 5.81 -19.58 17.30
CA GLU A 560 4.68 -20.43 17.71
C GLU A 560 4.30 -20.23 19.18
N LYS A 561 5.29 -20.23 20.09
CA LYS A 561 5.05 -19.98 21.51
C LYS A 561 4.49 -18.57 21.77
N LEU A 562 5.02 -17.54 21.07
CA LEU A 562 4.55 -16.17 21.21
C LEU A 562 3.11 -16.03 20.71
N VAL A 563 2.75 -16.68 19.60
CA VAL A 563 1.37 -16.67 19.08
C VAL A 563 0.40 -17.28 20.07
N VAL A 564 0.70 -18.48 20.59
CA VAL A 564 -0.17 -19.17 21.56
C VAL A 564 -0.39 -18.31 22.81
N ALA A 565 0.69 -17.84 23.43
CA ALA A 565 0.59 -16.99 24.62
C ALA A 565 -0.12 -15.65 24.35
N SER A 566 0.07 -15.09 23.14
CA SER A 566 -0.63 -13.85 22.75
C SER A 566 -2.13 -14.07 22.56
N LYS A 567 -2.56 -15.20 21.99
CA LYS A 567 -3.98 -15.56 21.86
C LYS A 567 -4.64 -15.68 23.23
N GLU A 568 -3.96 -16.30 24.21
CA GLU A 568 -4.44 -16.40 25.60
C GLU A 568 -4.64 -15.01 26.23
N ILE A 569 -3.65 -14.11 26.07
CA ILE A 569 -3.71 -12.72 26.57
C ILE A 569 -4.89 -11.96 25.94
N LEU A 570 -5.15 -12.20 24.64
CA LEU A 570 -6.24 -11.54 23.91
C LEU A 570 -7.62 -12.21 24.15
N GLY A 571 -7.68 -13.35 24.84
CA GLY A 571 -8.91 -14.13 25.01
C GLY A 571 -9.48 -14.63 23.67
N ILE A 572 -8.59 -15.05 22.76
CA ILE A 572 -8.91 -15.55 21.41
C ILE A 572 -8.53 -17.04 21.35
N GLU A 573 -9.45 -17.88 20.88
CA GLU A 573 -9.21 -19.32 20.69
C GLU A 573 -8.34 -19.64 19.46
#